data_8ed8a5f4cd3c01c2b9011143f2ad92d6
#
_entry.id   8ed8a5f4cd3c01c2b9011143f2ad92d6
#
_cell.length_a   1.000
_cell.length_b   1.000
_cell.length_c   1.000
_cell.angle_alpha   90.00
_cell.angle_beta   90.00
_cell.angle_gamma   90.00
#
_symmetry.space_group_name_H-M   'P 1'
#
loop_
_entity.id
_entity.type
_entity.pdbx_description
1 polymer ?
#
loop_
_entity_poly.entity_id
_entity_poly.type
_entity_poly.pdbx_seq_one_letter_code
_entity_poly.pdbx_strand_id
1 'polypeptide(L)'
;MTDAKIRIQQVGKTFVSDRREVEALRSVSLDIRSNEFITFVGASGCGKSTLLRIIAGLETLSRGEILLDGKTIDGPGVDRAMLFQHYSLYPWLTVMKNIKFCRQLKVISDTVRGDGDVETASGRADALLSLMGLTSFADAYPSQLSGGMQQRVAIARALMPKPATLLMDEPFGALDAQTREVMHDLIRHVHKLEKTTILFVTHDVEEAIYLGSRVVLMAPRPGRIDSIYEVPLPAQRDQDMKLSPEFTALKRQILGRIRETSGMQTDLEQLAKLTAIAG
;
A
#
# COMPACT_ATOMS: atom_id res chain seq x y z
N MET A 1 7.29 1.99 26.67
CA MET A 1 7.09 0.96 25.63
C MET A 1 6.34 1.64 24.50
N THR A 2 6.92 1.77 23.32
CA THR A 2 6.25 2.37 22.17
C THR A 2 5.06 1.49 21.80
N ASP A 3 3.87 2.10 21.74
CA ASP A 3 2.59 1.45 21.39
C ASP A 3 2.59 1.20 19.86
N ALA A 4 3.34 0.18 19.45
CA ALA A 4 3.44 -0.19 18.05
C ALA A 4 2.21 -0.98 17.64
N LYS A 5 1.47 -0.48 16.65
CA LYS A 5 0.34 -1.19 16.01
C LYS A 5 0.80 -2.47 15.33
N ILE A 6 1.90 -2.37 14.56
CA ILE A 6 2.53 -3.52 13.90
C ILE A 6 4.00 -3.53 14.29
N ARG A 7 4.47 -4.67 14.79
CA ARG A 7 5.87 -4.90 15.11
C ARG A 7 6.41 -6.02 14.25
N ILE A 8 7.42 -5.70 13.45
CA ILE A 8 8.13 -6.62 12.56
C ILE A 8 9.50 -6.89 13.20
N GLN A 9 9.81 -8.15 13.50
CA GLN A 9 11.04 -8.53 14.20
C GLN A 9 11.81 -9.56 13.38
N GLN A 10 12.95 -9.11 12.82
CA GLN A 10 13.91 -9.93 12.08
C GLN A 10 13.27 -10.84 11.02
N VAL A 11 12.24 -10.35 10.35
CA VAL A 11 11.49 -11.12 9.35
C VAL A 11 12.35 -11.44 8.16
N GLY A 12 12.39 -12.71 7.81
CA GLY A 12 13.01 -13.23 6.60
C GLY A 12 12.04 -14.12 5.82
N LYS A 13 12.17 -14.11 4.51
CA LYS A 13 11.41 -14.98 3.60
C LYS A 13 12.32 -15.57 2.55
N THR A 14 12.31 -16.89 2.48
CA THR A 14 12.95 -17.66 1.42
C THR A 14 11.89 -18.45 0.68
N PHE A 15 11.86 -18.32 -0.63
CA PHE A 15 11.05 -19.17 -1.51
C PHE A 15 11.91 -20.34 -1.98
N VAL A 16 11.39 -21.54 -1.81
CA VAL A 16 12.03 -22.77 -2.24
C VAL A 16 11.20 -23.38 -3.37
N SER A 17 11.82 -23.63 -4.52
CA SER A 17 11.26 -24.40 -5.62
C SER A 17 12.21 -25.54 -5.97
N ASP A 18 11.76 -26.56 -6.70
CA ASP A 18 12.51 -27.79 -7.00
C ASP A 18 13.95 -27.59 -7.53
N ARG A 19 14.29 -26.38 -7.97
CA ARG A 19 15.59 -26.08 -8.60
C ARG A 19 16.27 -24.80 -8.06
N ARG A 20 15.62 -24.02 -7.21
CA ARG A 20 16.18 -22.74 -6.74
C ARG A 20 15.64 -22.33 -5.38
N GLU A 21 16.54 -21.81 -4.58
CA GLU A 21 16.22 -21.11 -3.34
C GLU A 21 16.45 -19.61 -3.54
N VAL A 22 15.44 -18.78 -3.23
CA VAL A 22 15.50 -17.33 -3.40
C VAL A 22 15.17 -16.67 -2.08
N GLU A 23 16.17 -16.05 -1.45
CA GLU A 23 15.97 -15.23 -0.27
C GLU A 23 15.36 -13.88 -0.69
N ALA A 24 14.03 -13.75 -0.52
CA ALA A 24 13.28 -12.56 -0.91
C ALA A 24 13.39 -11.45 0.14
N LEU A 25 13.44 -11.82 1.45
CA LEU A 25 13.59 -10.87 2.56
C LEU A 25 14.65 -11.37 3.54
N ARG A 26 15.49 -10.43 4.04
CA ARG A 26 16.52 -10.71 5.04
C ARG A 26 16.41 -9.76 6.22
N SER A 27 16.06 -10.31 7.39
CA SER A 27 16.13 -9.62 8.69
C SER A 27 15.49 -8.23 8.70
N VAL A 28 14.24 -8.14 8.21
CA VAL A 28 13.46 -6.89 8.24
C VAL A 28 12.95 -6.67 9.66
N SER A 29 13.24 -5.49 10.23
CA SER A 29 12.72 -5.08 11.55
C SER A 29 12.20 -3.67 11.48
N LEU A 30 10.96 -3.44 11.94
CA LEU A 30 10.27 -2.16 11.86
C LEU A 30 9.10 -2.12 12.85
N ASP A 31 8.98 -1.01 13.58
CA ASP A 31 7.80 -0.70 14.37
C ASP A 31 6.95 0.35 13.63
N ILE A 32 5.65 0.09 13.48
CA ILE A 32 4.67 0.96 12.83
C ILE A 32 3.65 1.37 13.90
N ARG A 33 3.42 2.67 14.04
CA ARG A 33 2.53 3.24 15.05
C ARG A 33 1.06 3.13 14.63
N SER A 34 0.15 3.17 15.59
CA SER A 34 -1.27 3.31 15.30
C SER A 34 -1.54 4.62 14.53
N ASN A 35 -2.45 4.56 13.56
CA ASN A 35 -2.83 5.68 12.68
C ASN A 35 -1.65 6.29 11.90
N GLU A 36 -0.60 5.54 11.69
CA GLU A 36 0.52 5.98 10.85
C GLU A 36 0.22 5.72 9.37
N PHE A 37 0.59 6.68 8.50
CA PHE A 37 0.69 6.46 7.06
C PHE A 37 2.16 6.24 6.73
N ILE A 38 2.58 5.01 6.52
CA ILE A 38 3.96 4.64 6.20
C ILE A 38 4.04 4.15 4.75
N THR A 39 5.06 4.60 4.03
CA THR A 39 5.27 4.24 2.63
C THR A 39 6.55 3.44 2.45
N PHE A 40 6.53 2.49 1.53
CA PHE A 40 7.67 1.64 1.18
C PHE A 40 8.08 1.90 -0.27
N VAL A 41 9.33 2.29 -0.48
CA VAL A 41 9.92 2.51 -1.80
C VAL A 41 11.14 1.63 -2.01
N GLY A 42 11.55 1.47 -3.26
CA GLY A 42 12.75 0.72 -3.62
C GLY A 42 12.62 0.09 -5.00
N ALA A 43 13.71 -0.41 -5.52
CA ALA A 43 13.77 -1.04 -6.85
C ALA A 43 12.81 -2.22 -6.98
N SER A 44 12.42 -2.57 -8.21
CA SER A 44 11.62 -3.76 -8.47
C SER A 44 12.31 -5.01 -7.93
N GLY A 45 11.54 -5.89 -7.31
CA GLY A 45 12.07 -7.13 -6.73
C GLY A 45 12.80 -6.96 -5.38
N CYS A 46 12.72 -5.81 -4.70
CA CYS A 46 13.30 -5.64 -3.36
C CYS A 46 12.42 -6.17 -2.21
N GLY A 47 11.35 -6.91 -2.50
CA GLY A 47 10.55 -7.60 -1.49
C GLY A 47 9.41 -6.81 -0.87
N LYS A 48 9.07 -5.59 -1.35
CA LYS A 48 7.96 -4.76 -0.82
C LYS A 48 6.64 -5.50 -0.77
N SER A 49 6.19 -6.03 -1.91
CA SER A 49 4.93 -6.78 -2.00
C SER A 49 4.97 -8.08 -1.19
N THR A 50 6.14 -8.73 -1.10
CA THR A 50 6.31 -9.91 -0.26
C THR A 50 6.10 -9.57 1.22
N LEU A 51 6.74 -8.50 1.70
CA LEU A 51 6.55 -8.02 3.08
C LEU A 51 5.08 -7.67 3.34
N LEU A 52 4.45 -6.95 2.42
CA LEU A 52 3.04 -6.56 2.55
C LEU A 52 2.11 -7.79 2.62
N ARG A 53 2.37 -8.82 1.79
CA ARG A 53 1.59 -10.08 1.80
C ARG A 53 1.78 -10.88 3.09
N ILE A 54 2.98 -10.86 3.67
CA ILE A 54 3.24 -11.50 4.97
C ILE A 54 2.45 -10.78 6.06
N ILE A 55 2.45 -9.44 6.08
CA ILE A 55 1.65 -8.64 7.03
C ILE A 55 0.15 -8.88 6.83
N ALA A 56 -0.29 -9.08 5.59
CA ALA A 56 -1.68 -9.44 5.30
C ALA A 56 -2.08 -10.84 5.78
N GLY A 57 -1.09 -11.70 6.11
CA GLY A 57 -1.30 -13.11 6.41
C GLY A 57 -1.59 -13.96 5.17
N LEU A 58 -1.25 -13.45 3.98
CA LEU A 58 -1.43 -14.13 2.69
C LEU A 58 -0.18 -14.92 2.27
N GLU A 59 0.93 -14.68 2.96
CA GLU A 59 2.21 -15.35 2.74
C GLU A 59 2.84 -15.66 4.09
N THR A 60 3.52 -16.80 4.22
CA THR A 60 4.22 -17.19 5.43
C THR A 60 5.63 -16.60 5.48
N LEU A 61 6.10 -16.23 6.64
CA LEU A 61 7.51 -15.90 6.88
C LEU A 61 8.34 -17.18 7.04
N SER A 62 9.65 -17.13 6.73
CA SER A 62 10.58 -18.24 6.96
C SER A 62 11.31 -18.12 8.31
N ARG A 63 11.44 -16.89 8.84
CA ARG A 63 12.04 -16.60 10.15
C ARG A 63 11.55 -15.26 10.70
N GLY A 64 11.73 -15.06 11.98
CA GLY A 64 11.28 -13.86 12.70
C GLY A 64 9.82 -13.96 13.08
N GLU A 65 9.22 -12.83 13.43
CA GLU A 65 7.79 -12.74 13.75
C GLU A 65 7.19 -11.38 13.36
N ILE A 66 5.88 -11.34 13.18
CA ILE A 66 5.11 -10.10 13.04
C ILE A 66 3.97 -10.11 14.05
N LEU A 67 3.90 -9.06 14.84
CA LEU A 67 2.82 -8.84 15.80
C LEU A 67 1.93 -7.69 15.31
N LEU A 68 0.61 -7.90 15.34
CA LEU A 68 -0.41 -6.87 15.16
C LEU A 68 -1.18 -6.73 16.48
N ASP A 69 -1.17 -5.55 17.08
CA ASP A 69 -1.73 -5.31 18.42
C ASP A 69 -1.21 -6.33 19.47
N GLY A 70 0.07 -6.68 19.38
CA GLY A 70 0.71 -7.65 20.27
C GLY A 70 0.38 -9.13 20.01
N LYS A 71 -0.39 -9.45 18.97
CA LYS A 71 -0.75 -10.83 18.59
C LYS A 71 -0.04 -11.24 17.30
N THR A 72 0.47 -12.46 17.27
CA THR A 72 1.09 -13.03 16.06
C THR A 72 0.09 -13.13 14.92
N ILE A 73 0.54 -12.86 13.70
CA ILE A 73 -0.26 -13.01 12.48
C ILE A 73 -0.14 -14.45 11.99
N ASP A 74 -1.22 -15.22 12.11
CA ASP A 74 -1.28 -16.63 11.68
C ASP A 74 -1.99 -16.84 10.33
N GLY A 75 -2.59 -15.78 9.77
CA GLY A 75 -3.34 -15.84 8.52
C GLY A 75 -4.08 -14.53 8.22
N PRO A 76 -4.91 -14.48 7.16
CA PRO A 76 -5.76 -13.34 6.87
C PRO A 76 -6.71 -13.03 8.03
N GLY A 77 -6.96 -11.72 8.29
CA GLY A 77 -7.82 -11.27 9.38
C GLY A 77 -8.74 -10.13 8.95
N VAL A 78 -9.85 -9.95 9.70
CA VAL A 78 -10.81 -8.85 9.47
C VAL A 78 -10.29 -7.49 9.92
N ASP A 79 -9.26 -7.48 10.74
CA ASP A 79 -8.57 -6.31 11.28
C ASP A 79 -7.72 -5.57 10.23
N ARG A 80 -7.46 -6.22 9.10
CA ARG A 80 -6.67 -5.67 7.99
C ARG A 80 -7.28 -5.97 6.64
N ALA A 81 -7.22 -4.99 5.74
CA ALA A 81 -7.63 -5.13 4.35
C ALA A 81 -6.44 -4.93 3.42
N MET A 82 -6.41 -5.67 2.32
CA MET A 82 -5.37 -5.53 1.30
C MET A 82 -5.96 -5.07 -0.03
N LEU A 83 -5.36 -4.03 -0.60
CA LEU A 83 -5.60 -3.55 -1.95
C LEU A 83 -4.46 -4.03 -2.84
N PHE A 84 -4.78 -4.84 -3.83
CA PHE A 84 -3.81 -5.38 -4.78
C PHE A 84 -3.59 -4.41 -5.95
N GLN A 85 -2.50 -4.56 -6.65
CA GLN A 85 -2.16 -3.82 -7.86
C GLN A 85 -3.25 -3.91 -8.94
N HIS A 86 -3.90 -5.07 -9.07
CA HIS A 86 -5.11 -5.23 -9.88
C HIS A 86 -6.34 -5.07 -8.99
N TYR A 87 -7.34 -4.33 -9.44
CA TYR A 87 -8.50 -3.91 -8.64
C TYR A 87 -9.33 -5.07 -8.09
N SER A 88 -9.24 -6.26 -8.69
CA SER A 88 -9.87 -7.52 -8.25
C SER A 88 -11.37 -7.38 -7.92
N LEU A 89 -12.09 -6.52 -8.66
CA LEU A 89 -13.53 -6.39 -8.51
C LEU A 89 -14.22 -7.65 -9.02
N TYR A 90 -15.33 -8.01 -8.38
CA TYR A 90 -16.20 -9.10 -8.83
C TYR A 90 -16.97 -8.63 -10.08
N PRO A 91 -16.68 -9.14 -11.29
CA PRO A 91 -17.24 -8.60 -12.53
C PRO A 91 -18.74 -8.86 -12.68
N TRP A 92 -19.29 -9.82 -11.95
CA TRP A 92 -20.73 -10.15 -11.91
C TRP A 92 -21.52 -9.37 -10.85
N LEU A 93 -20.89 -8.52 -10.07
CA LEU A 93 -21.50 -7.67 -9.06
C LEU A 93 -21.49 -6.21 -9.51
N THR A 94 -22.56 -5.48 -9.20
CA THR A 94 -22.58 -4.02 -9.38
C THR A 94 -21.61 -3.33 -8.44
N VAL A 95 -21.34 -2.05 -8.63
CA VAL A 95 -20.53 -1.22 -7.74
C VAL A 95 -20.97 -1.34 -6.28
N MET A 96 -22.26 -1.08 -6.03
CA MET A 96 -22.82 -1.18 -4.67
C MET A 96 -22.68 -2.59 -4.08
N LYS A 97 -22.91 -3.62 -4.88
CA LYS A 97 -22.78 -5.02 -4.42
C LYS A 97 -21.31 -5.38 -4.16
N ASN A 98 -20.36 -4.87 -4.95
CA ASN A 98 -18.93 -5.02 -4.70
C ASN A 98 -18.54 -4.41 -3.34
N ILE A 99 -18.99 -3.19 -3.03
CA ILE A 99 -18.72 -2.51 -1.76
C ILE A 99 -19.33 -3.31 -0.59
N LYS A 100 -20.57 -3.75 -0.71
CA LYS A 100 -21.30 -4.48 0.35
C LYS A 100 -20.88 -5.95 0.49
N PHE A 101 -20.08 -6.51 -0.43
CA PHE A 101 -19.78 -7.94 -0.49
C PHE A 101 -19.19 -8.51 0.82
N CYS A 102 -18.31 -7.78 1.48
CA CYS A 102 -17.70 -8.23 2.74
C CYS A 102 -18.73 -8.62 3.82
N ARG A 103 -19.92 -8.02 3.80
CA ARG A 103 -21.00 -8.32 4.75
C ARG A 103 -21.64 -9.69 4.54
N GLN A 104 -21.45 -10.29 3.38
CA GLN A 104 -21.93 -11.64 3.10
C GLN A 104 -20.96 -12.70 3.64
N LEU A 105 -19.75 -12.29 4.02
CA LEU A 105 -18.77 -13.18 4.63
C LEU A 105 -19.11 -13.38 6.10
N LYS A 106 -19.36 -14.62 6.49
CA LYS A 106 -19.80 -15.00 7.85
C LYS A 106 -18.89 -14.46 8.95
N VAL A 107 -17.57 -14.50 8.75
CA VAL A 107 -16.57 -14.01 9.70
C VAL A 107 -16.73 -12.52 9.98
N ILE A 108 -17.04 -11.72 8.96
CA ILE A 108 -17.23 -10.27 9.11
C ILE A 108 -18.59 -9.97 9.72
N SER A 109 -19.64 -10.70 9.34
CA SER A 109 -20.97 -10.51 9.91
C SER A 109 -21.00 -10.75 11.42
N ASP A 110 -20.24 -11.72 11.91
CA ASP A 110 -20.19 -12.06 13.33
C ASP A 110 -19.35 -11.03 14.14
N THR A 111 -18.36 -10.42 13.52
CA THR A 111 -17.52 -9.37 14.15
C THR A 111 -18.23 -7.99 14.15
N VAL A 112 -19.02 -7.69 13.11
CA VAL A 112 -19.73 -6.41 12.96
C VAL A 112 -21.09 -6.38 13.67
N ARG A 113 -21.62 -7.53 14.06
CA ARG A 113 -22.89 -7.62 14.82
C ARG A 113 -22.90 -6.89 16.17
N GLY A 114 -21.74 -6.46 16.67
CA GLY A 114 -21.63 -5.65 17.89
C GLY A 114 -21.90 -4.15 17.72
N ASP A 115 -21.88 -3.61 16.50
CA ASP A 115 -21.95 -2.17 16.22
C ASP A 115 -23.09 -1.80 15.25
N GLY A 116 -24.34 -2.08 15.65
CA GLY A 116 -25.50 -1.40 15.07
C GLY A 116 -26.04 -1.93 13.74
N ASP A 117 -27.32 -1.82 13.64
CA ASP A 117 -28.30 -2.08 12.59
C ASP A 117 -27.82 -2.20 11.12
N VAL A 118 -28.53 -3.06 10.40
CA VAL A 118 -28.50 -3.16 8.92
C VAL A 118 -28.64 -1.78 8.25
N GLU A 119 -29.31 -0.84 8.90
CA GLU A 119 -29.54 0.53 8.46
C GLU A 119 -28.27 1.40 8.50
N THR A 120 -27.49 1.32 9.59
CA THR A 120 -26.19 2.03 9.70
C THR A 120 -25.15 1.54 8.71
N ALA A 121 -25.17 0.28 8.38
CA ALA A 121 -24.24 -0.28 7.42
C ALA A 121 -24.66 -0.06 5.95
N SER A 122 -25.96 0.09 5.65
CA SER A 122 -26.41 0.61 4.35
C SER A 122 -25.94 2.05 4.19
N GLY A 123 -26.16 2.89 5.20
CA GLY A 123 -25.68 4.28 5.21
C GLY A 123 -24.17 4.41 5.03
N ARG A 124 -23.35 3.48 5.60
CA ARG A 124 -21.90 3.49 5.38
C ARG A 124 -21.52 3.20 3.92
N ALA A 125 -22.18 2.23 3.28
CA ALA A 125 -21.89 1.94 1.87
C ALA A 125 -22.26 3.12 0.97
N ASP A 126 -23.39 3.78 1.25
CA ASP A 126 -23.82 4.98 0.52
C ASP A 126 -22.87 6.16 0.77
N ALA A 127 -22.39 6.34 2.02
CA ALA A 127 -21.40 7.34 2.36
C ALA A 127 -20.05 7.09 1.66
N LEU A 128 -19.57 5.84 1.64
CA LEU A 128 -18.35 5.49 0.90
C LEU A 128 -18.52 5.70 -0.61
N LEU A 129 -19.66 5.33 -1.17
CA LEU A 129 -19.96 5.55 -2.59
C LEU A 129 -19.96 7.05 -2.92
N SER A 130 -20.57 7.88 -2.08
CA SER A 130 -20.58 9.34 -2.22
C SER A 130 -19.18 9.94 -2.09
N LEU A 131 -18.41 9.51 -1.07
CA LEU A 131 -17.03 9.94 -0.86
C LEU A 131 -16.13 9.63 -2.06
N MET A 132 -16.36 8.49 -2.72
CA MET A 132 -15.65 8.10 -3.93
C MET A 132 -16.15 8.82 -5.21
N GLY A 133 -17.21 9.64 -5.12
CA GLY A 133 -17.83 10.30 -6.27
C GLY A 133 -18.46 9.32 -7.24
N LEU A 134 -19.03 8.22 -6.75
CA LEU A 134 -19.58 7.13 -7.58
C LEU A 134 -21.08 6.91 -7.40
N THR A 135 -21.80 7.84 -6.79
CA THR A 135 -23.23 7.70 -6.46
C THR A 135 -24.09 7.37 -7.70
N SER A 136 -23.82 8.02 -8.84
CA SER A 136 -24.53 7.77 -10.12
C SER A 136 -24.16 6.44 -10.78
N PHE A 137 -23.16 5.72 -10.27
CA PHE A 137 -22.68 4.44 -10.81
C PHE A 137 -22.98 3.26 -9.90
N ALA A 138 -23.85 3.42 -8.88
CA ALA A 138 -24.16 2.39 -7.89
C ALA A 138 -24.55 1.03 -8.51
N ASP A 139 -25.33 1.07 -9.59
CA ASP A 139 -25.85 -0.10 -10.30
C ASP A 139 -25.01 -0.51 -11.51
N ALA A 140 -23.95 0.25 -11.84
CA ALA A 140 -23.03 -0.11 -12.92
C ALA A 140 -22.18 -1.34 -12.57
N TYR A 141 -21.78 -2.08 -13.60
CA TYR A 141 -20.84 -3.20 -13.48
C TYR A 141 -19.39 -2.73 -13.69
N PRO A 142 -18.37 -3.44 -13.17
CA PRO A 142 -16.97 -3.07 -13.33
C PRO A 142 -16.54 -2.81 -14.79
N SER A 143 -17.08 -3.57 -15.75
CA SER A 143 -16.79 -3.40 -17.18
C SER A 143 -17.26 -2.06 -17.77
N GLN A 144 -18.15 -1.35 -17.09
CA GLN A 144 -18.70 -0.07 -17.51
C GLN A 144 -17.94 1.12 -16.89
N LEU A 145 -16.90 0.86 -16.10
CA LEU A 145 -16.14 1.85 -15.34
C LEU A 145 -14.76 2.08 -15.95
N SER A 146 -14.26 3.32 -15.87
CA SER A 146 -12.85 3.60 -16.13
C SER A 146 -11.94 2.95 -15.05
N GLY A 147 -10.65 2.78 -15.35
CA GLY A 147 -9.69 2.23 -14.40
C GLY A 147 -9.66 2.98 -13.06
N GLY A 148 -9.68 4.31 -13.09
CA GLY A 148 -9.74 5.15 -11.89
C GLY A 148 -11.05 4.97 -11.10
N MET A 149 -12.18 4.76 -11.77
CA MET A 149 -13.45 4.45 -11.10
C MET A 149 -13.41 3.06 -10.45
N GLN A 150 -12.86 2.05 -11.15
CA GLN A 150 -12.68 0.70 -10.58
C GLN A 150 -11.79 0.74 -9.34
N GLN A 151 -10.73 1.54 -9.36
CA GLN A 151 -9.84 1.77 -8.23
C GLN A 151 -10.60 2.34 -7.02
N ARG A 152 -11.42 3.37 -7.24
CA ARG A 152 -12.25 3.97 -6.18
C ARG A 152 -13.24 2.97 -5.59
N VAL A 153 -13.85 2.11 -6.41
CA VAL A 153 -14.71 1.01 -5.92
C VAL A 153 -13.91 0.03 -5.07
N ALA A 154 -12.71 -0.34 -5.49
CA ALA A 154 -11.85 -1.26 -4.73
C ALA A 154 -11.45 -0.68 -3.37
N ILE A 155 -11.14 0.62 -3.29
CA ILE A 155 -10.87 1.33 -2.02
C ILE A 155 -12.12 1.33 -1.13
N ALA A 156 -13.29 1.70 -1.66
CA ALA A 156 -14.54 1.70 -0.91
C ALA A 156 -14.84 0.30 -0.34
N ARG A 157 -14.64 -0.75 -1.15
CA ARG A 157 -14.80 -2.15 -0.72
C ARG A 157 -13.84 -2.52 0.40
N ALA A 158 -12.56 -2.10 0.31
CA ALA A 158 -11.56 -2.37 1.33
C ALA A 158 -11.86 -1.64 2.65
N LEU A 159 -12.46 -0.46 2.59
CA LEU A 159 -12.83 0.36 3.75
C LEU A 159 -14.17 -0.04 4.38
N MET A 160 -15.02 -0.76 3.66
CA MET A 160 -16.37 -1.13 4.13
C MET A 160 -16.35 -1.84 5.50
N PRO A 161 -15.45 -2.81 5.77
CA PRO A 161 -15.37 -3.49 7.06
C PRO A 161 -14.72 -2.69 8.19
N LYS A 162 -14.33 -1.41 7.99
CA LYS A 162 -13.58 -0.58 8.96
C LYS A 162 -12.28 -1.26 9.42
N PRO A 163 -11.36 -1.61 8.51
CA PRO A 163 -10.15 -2.29 8.91
C PRO A 163 -9.25 -1.37 9.75
N ALA A 164 -8.64 -1.92 10.80
CA ALA A 164 -7.66 -1.18 11.60
C ALA A 164 -6.37 -0.91 10.83
N THR A 165 -6.08 -1.73 9.83
CA THR A 165 -4.91 -1.61 8.96
C THR A 165 -5.29 -1.77 7.49
N LEU A 166 -4.83 -0.85 6.63
CA LEU A 166 -4.99 -0.91 5.17
C LEU A 166 -3.63 -1.09 4.50
N LEU A 167 -3.51 -2.17 3.75
CA LEU A 167 -2.31 -2.56 3.02
C LEU A 167 -2.53 -2.30 1.53
N MET A 168 -1.67 -1.50 0.90
CA MET A 168 -1.85 -1.06 -0.48
C MET A 168 -0.58 -1.38 -1.30
N ASP A 169 -0.71 -2.27 -2.29
CA ASP A 169 0.39 -2.73 -3.14
C ASP A 169 0.32 -2.06 -4.52
N GLU A 170 1.09 -1.00 -4.74
CA GLU A 170 1.16 -0.19 -5.96
C GLU A 170 -0.22 0.21 -6.52
N PRO A 171 -1.14 0.74 -5.68
CA PRO A 171 -2.53 0.87 -6.05
C PRO A 171 -2.77 1.84 -7.21
N PHE A 172 -1.89 2.83 -7.42
CA PHE A 172 -2.10 3.91 -8.39
C PHE A 172 -1.21 3.81 -9.63
N GLY A 173 -0.44 2.72 -9.79
CA GLY A 173 0.52 2.57 -10.87
C GLY A 173 -0.07 2.61 -12.29
N ALA A 174 -1.33 2.19 -12.45
CA ALA A 174 -2.02 2.17 -13.74
C ALA A 174 -2.85 3.43 -14.03
N LEU A 175 -2.84 4.44 -13.13
CA LEU A 175 -3.63 5.66 -13.30
C LEU A 175 -2.85 6.74 -14.05
N ASP A 176 -3.55 7.56 -14.84
CA ASP A 176 -3.00 8.80 -15.37
C ASP A 176 -2.66 9.80 -14.24
N ALA A 177 -1.84 10.80 -14.54
CA ALA A 177 -1.31 11.73 -13.55
C ALA A 177 -2.43 12.49 -12.81
N GLN A 178 -3.43 13.00 -13.52
CA GLN A 178 -4.51 13.79 -12.92
C GLN A 178 -5.39 12.93 -11.99
N THR A 179 -5.77 11.73 -12.45
CA THR A 179 -6.54 10.78 -11.63
C THR A 179 -5.75 10.36 -10.40
N ARG A 180 -4.43 10.15 -10.53
CA ARG A 180 -3.55 9.78 -9.43
C ARG A 180 -3.50 10.85 -8.34
N GLU A 181 -3.39 12.14 -8.70
CA GLU A 181 -3.43 13.25 -7.73
C GLU A 181 -4.73 13.28 -6.95
N VAL A 182 -5.86 13.13 -7.63
CA VAL A 182 -7.18 13.02 -6.97
C VAL A 182 -7.22 11.84 -6.00
N MET A 183 -6.60 10.71 -6.37
CA MET A 183 -6.55 9.52 -5.51
C MET A 183 -5.63 9.71 -4.30
N HIS A 184 -4.54 10.45 -4.45
CA HIS A 184 -3.67 10.82 -3.33
C HIS A 184 -4.43 11.64 -2.29
N ASP A 185 -5.15 12.66 -2.72
CA ASP A 185 -5.93 13.51 -1.82
C ASP A 185 -7.07 12.73 -1.15
N LEU A 186 -7.73 11.87 -1.92
CA LEU A 186 -8.79 11.00 -1.42
C LEU A 186 -8.27 10.05 -0.32
N ILE A 187 -7.17 9.33 -0.55
CA ILE A 187 -6.67 8.37 0.45
C ILE A 187 -6.15 9.07 1.70
N ARG A 188 -5.57 10.27 1.58
CA ARG A 188 -5.20 11.09 2.72
C ARG A 188 -6.41 11.54 3.53
N HIS A 189 -7.48 11.94 2.83
CA HIS A 189 -8.74 12.30 3.48
C HIS A 189 -9.34 11.12 4.24
N VAL A 190 -9.38 9.94 3.61
CA VAL A 190 -9.81 8.68 4.24
C VAL A 190 -8.96 8.35 5.46
N HIS A 191 -7.63 8.43 5.36
CA HIS A 191 -6.72 8.19 6.49
C HIS A 191 -7.05 9.10 7.69
N LYS A 192 -7.30 10.38 7.44
CA LYS A 192 -7.65 11.35 8.47
C LYS A 192 -9.00 11.04 9.13
N LEU A 193 -10.01 10.63 8.34
CA LEU A 193 -11.35 10.33 8.82
C LEU A 193 -11.43 9.00 9.58
N GLU A 194 -10.90 7.95 8.99
CA GLU A 194 -11.04 6.57 9.50
C GLU A 194 -9.99 6.23 10.57
N LYS A 195 -8.94 7.04 10.73
CA LYS A 195 -7.80 6.80 11.62
C LYS A 195 -7.19 5.40 11.43
N THR A 196 -7.15 4.95 10.20
CA THR A 196 -6.64 3.63 9.80
C THR A 196 -5.12 3.70 9.64
N THR A 197 -4.39 2.71 10.15
CA THR A 197 -2.95 2.57 9.85
C THR A 197 -2.78 2.14 8.39
N ILE A 198 -2.00 2.89 7.60
CA ILE A 198 -1.82 2.61 6.17
C ILE A 198 -0.37 2.23 5.88
N LEU A 199 -0.17 1.07 5.26
CA LEU A 199 1.08 0.64 4.66
C LEU A 199 0.93 0.70 3.15
N PHE A 200 1.72 1.55 2.53
CA PHE A 200 1.59 1.86 1.11
C PHE A 200 2.89 1.53 0.37
N VAL A 201 2.82 0.60 -0.57
CA VAL A 201 3.95 0.24 -1.43
C VAL A 201 3.84 0.98 -2.76
N THR A 202 4.91 1.62 -3.16
CA THR A 202 5.03 2.28 -4.47
C THR A 202 6.47 2.24 -4.98
N HIS A 203 6.65 2.43 -6.28
CA HIS A 203 7.95 2.70 -6.89
C HIS A 203 8.18 4.19 -7.13
N ASP A 204 7.17 5.04 -6.91
CA ASP A 204 7.23 6.49 -7.07
C ASP A 204 7.61 7.16 -5.74
N VAL A 205 8.80 7.78 -5.70
CA VAL A 205 9.32 8.48 -4.52
C VAL A 205 8.51 9.73 -4.19
N GLU A 206 7.97 10.40 -5.20
CA GLU A 206 7.15 11.59 -5.00
C GLU A 206 5.83 11.24 -4.31
N GLU A 207 5.18 10.17 -4.80
CA GLU A 207 3.99 9.61 -4.17
C GLU A 207 4.25 9.21 -2.71
N ALA A 208 5.38 8.51 -2.46
CA ALA A 208 5.73 8.07 -1.11
C ALA A 208 5.92 9.23 -0.14
N ILE A 209 6.60 10.30 -0.55
CA ILE A 209 6.80 11.49 0.27
C ILE A 209 5.48 12.24 0.47
N TYR A 210 4.68 12.38 -0.60
CA TYR A 210 3.41 13.11 -0.51
C TYR A 210 2.42 12.44 0.43
N LEU A 211 2.37 11.12 0.46
CA LEU A 211 1.39 10.34 1.25
C LEU A 211 1.88 10.06 2.67
N GLY A 212 3.11 9.58 2.81
CA GLY A 212 3.62 9.04 4.06
C GLY A 212 4.04 10.08 5.10
N SER A 213 3.99 9.70 6.37
CA SER A 213 4.68 10.38 7.45
C SER A 213 6.13 9.90 7.60
N ARG A 214 6.38 8.65 7.19
CA ARG A 214 7.71 8.05 7.03
C ARG A 214 7.80 7.33 5.69
N VAL A 215 8.98 7.39 5.09
CA VAL A 215 9.34 6.62 3.90
C VAL A 215 10.38 5.58 4.27
N VAL A 216 10.08 4.31 4.05
CA VAL A 216 10.99 3.18 4.23
C VAL A 216 11.59 2.81 2.88
N LEU A 217 12.89 2.97 2.74
CA LEU A 217 13.62 2.53 1.57
C LEU A 217 14.05 1.08 1.74
N MET A 218 13.67 0.23 0.80
CA MET A 218 14.09 -1.16 0.72
C MET A 218 15.16 -1.36 -0.35
N ALA A 219 16.29 -1.95 0.05
CA ALA A 219 17.34 -2.39 -0.86
C ALA A 219 17.05 -3.80 -1.39
N PRO A 220 17.43 -4.12 -2.65
CA PRO A 220 17.20 -5.43 -3.25
C PRO A 220 18.30 -6.45 -2.93
N ARG A 221 17.98 -7.72 -3.14
CA ARG A 221 18.88 -8.90 -3.30
C ARG A 221 19.83 -9.17 -2.14
N PRO A 222 19.34 -9.61 -0.99
CA PRO A 222 17.94 -9.82 -0.63
C PRO A 222 17.28 -8.52 -0.16
N GLY A 223 15.95 -8.51 -0.17
CA GLY A 223 15.15 -7.41 0.32
C GLY A 223 15.42 -7.13 1.80
N ARG A 224 15.79 -5.90 2.14
CA ARG A 224 16.03 -5.43 3.50
C ARG A 224 15.73 -3.95 3.62
N ILE A 225 15.47 -3.46 4.80
CA ILE A 225 15.39 -2.02 5.05
C ILE A 225 16.81 -1.45 4.93
N ASP A 226 16.96 -0.46 4.08
CA ASP A 226 18.21 0.30 3.94
C ASP A 226 18.18 1.56 4.81
N SER A 227 17.12 2.35 4.67
CA SER A 227 16.98 3.64 5.36
C SER A 227 15.52 3.94 5.64
N ILE A 228 15.27 4.72 6.69
CA ILE A 228 13.95 5.26 7.04
C ILE A 228 14.07 6.77 7.11
N TYR A 229 13.17 7.46 6.42
CA TYR A 229 13.13 8.92 6.35
C TYR A 229 11.85 9.42 7.00
N GLU A 230 11.96 10.30 7.99
CA GLU A 230 10.83 11.08 8.46
C GLU A 230 10.48 12.13 7.41
N VAL A 231 9.19 12.33 7.14
CA VAL A 231 8.76 13.31 6.15
C VAL A 231 8.45 14.63 6.84
N PRO A 232 9.25 15.70 6.60
CA PRO A 232 9.13 16.98 7.31
C PRO A 232 8.02 17.87 6.73
N LEU A 233 6.89 17.27 6.37
CA LEU A 233 5.74 17.98 5.81
C LEU A 233 4.59 18.01 6.81
N PRO A 234 3.75 19.06 6.77
CA PRO A 234 2.58 19.15 7.64
C PRO A 234 1.58 18.02 7.41
N ALA A 235 0.72 17.80 8.41
CA ALA A 235 -0.33 16.79 8.30
C ALA A 235 -1.39 17.13 7.24
N GLN A 236 -1.65 18.41 6.98
CA GLN A 236 -2.47 18.87 5.88
C GLN A 236 -1.57 19.22 4.70
N ARG A 237 -1.79 18.61 3.56
CA ARG A 237 -0.96 18.80 2.37
C ARG A 237 -1.83 19.10 1.16
N ASP A 238 -1.27 19.89 0.24
CA ASP A 238 -1.77 20.14 -1.10
C ASP A 238 -0.70 19.77 -2.15
N GLN A 239 -1.09 19.74 -3.40
CA GLN A 239 -0.18 19.32 -4.50
C GLN A 239 0.99 20.30 -4.68
N ASP A 240 0.84 21.57 -4.34
CA ASP A 240 1.89 22.60 -4.48
C ASP A 240 3.07 22.34 -3.54
N MET A 241 2.84 21.61 -2.43
CA MET A 241 3.92 21.20 -1.52
C MET A 241 4.99 20.33 -2.17
N LYS A 242 4.67 19.66 -3.28
CA LYS A 242 5.64 18.89 -4.08
C LYS A 242 6.74 19.78 -4.66
N LEU A 243 6.50 21.07 -4.76
CA LEU A 243 7.45 22.08 -5.25
C LEU A 243 8.30 22.70 -4.14
N SER A 244 8.00 22.39 -2.87
CA SER A 244 8.72 22.97 -1.73
C SER A 244 10.19 22.52 -1.67
N PRO A 245 11.09 23.35 -1.12
CA PRO A 245 12.50 23.00 -0.95
C PRO A 245 12.69 21.72 -0.13
N GLU A 246 11.91 21.53 0.95
CA GLU A 246 11.97 20.39 1.86
C GLU A 246 11.58 19.10 1.14
N PHE A 247 10.50 19.13 0.35
CA PHE A 247 10.06 18.01 -0.46
C PHE A 247 11.13 17.63 -1.50
N THR A 248 11.64 18.62 -2.22
CA THR A 248 12.65 18.43 -3.27
C THR A 248 13.96 17.89 -2.71
N ALA A 249 14.40 18.38 -1.54
CA ALA A 249 15.60 17.90 -0.86
C ALA A 249 15.46 16.43 -0.45
N LEU A 250 14.34 16.07 0.19
CA LEU A 250 14.07 14.70 0.59
C LEU A 250 13.95 13.75 -0.62
N LYS A 251 13.25 14.18 -1.68
CA LYS A 251 13.16 13.42 -2.94
C LYS A 251 14.53 13.13 -3.53
N ARG A 252 15.41 14.14 -3.58
CA ARG A 252 16.79 14.00 -4.09
C ARG A 252 17.60 13.02 -3.25
N GLN A 253 17.48 13.08 -1.92
CA GLN A 253 18.17 12.19 -0.99
C GLN A 253 17.73 10.73 -1.19
N ILE A 254 16.43 10.47 -1.26
CA ILE A 254 15.89 9.11 -1.46
C ILE A 254 16.30 8.56 -2.83
N LEU A 255 16.15 9.36 -3.91
CA LEU A 255 16.54 8.94 -5.26
C LEU A 255 18.05 8.66 -5.37
N GLY A 256 18.89 9.48 -4.71
CA GLY A 256 20.33 9.22 -4.62
C GLY A 256 20.62 7.86 -3.98
N ARG A 257 19.98 7.58 -2.86
CA ARG A 257 20.15 6.31 -2.14
C ARG A 257 19.63 5.10 -2.91
N ILE A 258 18.52 5.24 -3.66
CA ILE A 258 18.01 4.19 -4.55
C ILE A 258 19.06 3.84 -5.62
N ARG A 259 19.71 4.84 -6.26
CA ARG A 259 20.75 4.62 -7.27
C ARG A 259 21.95 3.86 -6.69
N GLU A 260 22.40 4.23 -5.50
CA GLU A 260 23.51 3.56 -4.81
C GLU A 260 23.18 2.09 -4.49
N THR A 261 21.96 1.80 -4.00
CA THR A 261 21.58 0.46 -3.53
C THR A 261 21.12 -0.46 -4.64
N SER A 262 20.62 0.08 -5.76
CA SER A 262 20.12 -0.73 -6.89
C SER A 262 21.21 -1.24 -7.82
N GLY A 263 22.44 -0.72 -7.72
CA GLY A 263 23.51 -1.04 -8.64
C GLY A 263 23.25 -0.58 -10.08
N MET A 264 22.25 0.27 -10.29
CA MET A 264 21.99 0.91 -11.58
C MET A 264 22.96 2.07 -11.80
N GLN A 265 24.23 1.78 -12.00
CA GLN A 265 25.13 2.70 -12.67
C GLN A 265 24.89 2.53 -14.17
N THR A 266 24.50 3.61 -14.82
CA THR A 266 24.55 3.68 -16.28
C THR A 266 26.05 3.71 -16.61
N ASP A 267 26.56 2.58 -17.06
CA ASP A 267 27.97 2.50 -17.48
C ASP A 267 28.09 3.25 -18.80
N LEU A 268 28.32 4.56 -18.66
CA LEU A 268 28.51 5.46 -19.81
C LEU A 268 29.73 5.02 -20.68
N GLU A 269 30.71 4.32 -20.10
CA GLU A 269 31.82 3.72 -20.84
C GLU A 269 31.37 2.51 -21.68
N GLN A 270 30.45 1.69 -21.18
CA GLN A 270 29.88 0.58 -21.98
C GLN A 270 29.00 1.12 -23.10
N LEU A 271 28.21 2.17 -22.85
CA LEU A 271 27.43 2.83 -23.90
C LEU A 271 28.32 3.47 -24.96
N ALA A 272 29.42 4.11 -24.58
CA ALA A 272 30.40 4.67 -25.52
C ALA A 272 31.09 3.59 -26.35
N LYS A 273 31.38 2.41 -25.76
CA LYS A 273 31.92 1.25 -26.50
C LYS A 273 30.92 0.68 -27.51
N LEU A 274 29.62 0.63 -27.17
CA LEU A 274 28.58 0.17 -28.09
C LEU A 274 28.39 1.14 -29.27
N THR A 275 28.48 2.44 -29.05
CA THR A 275 28.42 3.44 -30.13
C THR A 275 29.67 3.44 -31.01
N ALA A 276 30.84 3.09 -30.47
CA ALA A 276 32.10 2.98 -31.26
C ALA A 276 32.18 1.70 -32.12
N ILE A 277 31.36 0.67 -31.84
CA ILE A 277 31.28 -0.60 -32.63
C ILE A 277 30.24 -0.47 -33.75
N ALA A 278 29.32 0.48 -33.67
CA ALA A 278 28.22 0.67 -34.63
C ALA A 278 28.54 1.73 -35.72
N GLY A 279 29.70 2.39 -35.70
CA GLY A 279 30.24 3.28 -36.73
C GLY A 279 31.46 2.68 -37.39
#